data_a7c802b23dfa4b4d13e05215b2b81ff8
#
_entry.id   a7c802b23dfa4b4d13e05215b2b81ff8
#
_cell.length_a   1.000
_cell.length_b   1.000
_cell.length_c   1.000
_cell.angle_alpha   90.00
_cell.angle_beta   90.00
_cell.angle_gamma   90.00
#
_symmetry.space_group_name_H-M   'P 1'
#
loop_
_entity.id
_entity.type
_entity.pdbx_description
1 polymer ?
#
loop_
_entity_poly.entity_id
_entity_poly.type
_entity_poly.pdbx_seq_one_letter_code
_entity_poly.pdbx_strand_id
1 'polypeptide(L)'
;MRKVRGMRWYMIGLVTLGTILCYLTRNTIAAAAPTLETELHISTQQYSYIIAAFSACYTVAQPITGFIVDTLGTKIGYGIFAALWGIFAICASFTGGWGGLAVARGLGGFCESAMIPSGLKASTEWFPAKERSIAVGYFNVGSSIGAVFAPPIVVWAIMYKSWRLAFVIVGLLSVAWVILWIFAYFHPTKQKHLSDEEKEYIFSGQPKSVKHEKVHILELISQKKFWGIALPRFLAEPAWGTFNAWIPLFMSITYGFNLKQIAIFAWMPMVFADFGCILGGYMPVFFQKVFKVNLIVSRKMVVGLGALLMIGPGLIGVFGNPYVAIALLCIGGFAHQSLSGALITLSSDVFDPSEVATANGFTGMAAWTASTLFALVVGALCEVIGFSPLFALLSIFDIIGAIILFSLLKSSDAVTENTENNVVTAKLATENQ
;
A
#
# COMPACT_ATOMS: atom_id res chain seq x y z
N MET A 1 4.05 -20.99 34.26
CA MET A 1 4.36 -19.77 33.48
C MET A 1 3.14 -18.87 33.51
N ARG A 2 3.33 -17.56 33.68
CA ARG A 2 2.19 -16.62 33.75
C ARG A 2 1.54 -16.50 32.38
N LYS A 3 0.24 -16.85 32.25
CA LYS A 3 -0.53 -16.72 31.02
C LYS A 3 -0.90 -15.24 30.82
N VAL A 4 -0.75 -14.71 29.62
CA VAL A 4 -1.00 -13.31 29.25
C VAL A 4 -2.32 -13.22 28.50
N ARG A 5 -3.23 -12.34 28.93
CA ARG A 5 -4.46 -12.00 28.22
C ARG A 5 -4.17 -10.93 27.15
N GLY A 6 -4.81 -11.01 26.00
CA GLY A 6 -4.65 -10.04 24.90
C GLY A 6 -3.38 -10.22 24.10
N MET A 7 -2.78 -11.42 24.08
CA MET A 7 -1.52 -11.68 23.38
C MET A 7 -1.62 -11.43 21.87
N ARG A 8 -2.79 -11.62 21.26
CA ARG A 8 -3.03 -11.29 19.86
C ARG A 8 -2.72 -9.83 19.51
N TRP A 9 -2.95 -8.90 20.45
CA TRP A 9 -2.65 -7.49 20.26
C TRP A 9 -1.14 -7.20 20.28
N TYR A 10 -0.38 -7.94 21.09
CA TYR A 10 1.09 -7.85 21.05
C TYR A 10 1.64 -8.38 19.73
N MET A 11 1.07 -9.46 19.20
CA MET A 11 1.51 -10.03 17.92
C MET A 11 1.22 -9.09 16.75
N ILE A 12 0.02 -8.49 16.69
CA ILE A 12 -0.26 -7.51 15.63
C ILE A 12 0.55 -6.22 15.83
N GLY A 13 0.81 -5.79 17.05
CA GLY A 13 1.73 -4.69 17.35
C GLY A 13 3.15 -4.95 16.82
N LEU A 14 3.64 -6.18 16.94
CA LEU A 14 4.93 -6.59 16.39
C LEU A 14 4.93 -6.56 14.85
N VAL A 15 3.84 -6.98 14.20
CA VAL A 15 3.64 -6.85 12.75
C VAL A 15 3.59 -5.38 12.34
N THR A 16 2.85 -4.54 13.09
CA THR A 16 2.78 -3.09 12.86
C THR A 16 4.17 -2.44 12.91
N LEU A 17 4.99 -2.81 13.89
CA LEU A 17 6.37 -2.32 13.97
C LEU A 17 7.20 -2.73 12.75
N GLY A 18 7.04 -3.97 12.25
CA GLY A 18 7.65 -4.43 11.00
C GLY A 18 7.20 -3.60 9.80
N THR A 19 5.91 -3.26 9.73
CA THR A 19 5.36 -2.38 8.69
C THR A 19 5.95 -0.97 8.77
N ILE A 20 6.07 -0.40 9.98
CA ILE A 20 6.72 0.90 10.19
C ILE A 20 8.13 0.90 9.61
N LEU A 21 8.94 -0.10 9.95
CA LEU A 21 10.33 -0.21 9.50
C LEU A 21 10.42 -0.45 7.99
N CYS A 22 9.54 -1.25 7.40
CA CYS A 22 9.46 -1.45 5.96
C CYS A 22 9.21 -0.12 5.23
N TYR A 23 8.21 0.66 5.65
CA TYR A 23 7.89 1.94 5.03
C TYR A 23 8.93 3.04 5.34
N LEU A 24 9.56 3.00 6.51
CA LEU A 24 10.69 3.85 6.82
C LEU A 24 11.84 3.57 5.83
N THR A 25 12.17 2.29 5.59
CA THR A 25 13.21 1.88 4.62
C THR A 25 12.83 2.30 3.20
N ARG A 26 11.55 2.10 2.82
CA ARG A 26 11.02 2.46 1.50
C ARG A 26 11.17 3.95 1.22
N ASN A 27 10.79 4.80 2.16
CA ASN A 27 10.79 6.25 1.98
C ASN A 27 12.17 6.90 2.20
N THR A 28 13.18 6.17 2.67
CA THR A 28 14.54 6.68 2.86
C THR A 28 15.13 7.22 1.57
N ILE A 29 14.94 6.53 0.43
CA ILE A 29 15.48 6.97 -0.87
C ILE A 29 14.84 8.30 -1.31
N ALA A 30 13.53 8.47 -1.11
CA ALA A 30 12.82 9.68 -1.48
C ALA A 30 13.27 10.89 -0.64
N ALA A 31 13.41 10.71 0.68
CA ALA A 31 13.88 11.77 1.56
C ALA A 31 15.35 12.14 1.31
N ALA A 32 16.18 11.19 0.85
CA ALA A 32 17.57 11.41 0.49
C ALA A 32 17.76 11.90 -0.95
N ALA A 33 16.74 11.88 -1.82
CA ALA A 33 16.85 12.12 -3.25
C ALA A 33 17.63 13.42 -3.61
N PRO A 34 17.32 14.60 -3.01
CA PRO A 34 18.06 15.82 -3.34
C PRO A 34 19.56 15.74 -3.03
N THR A 35 19.91 15.04 -1.95
CA THR A 35 21.33 14.83 -1.57
C THR A 35 22.00 13.82 -2.49
N LEU A 36 21.30 12.76 -2.91
CA LEU A 36 21.80 11.75 -3.84
C LEU A 36 22.09 12.38 -5.22
N GLU A 37 21.22 13.25 -5.73
CA GLU A 37 21.45 13.97 -6.98
C GLU A 37 22.72 14.82 -6.92
N THR A 38 22.94 15.54 -5.82
CA THR A 38 24.11 16.43 -5.66
C THR A 38 25.40 15.68 -5.36
N GLU A 39 25.39 14.68 -4.44
CA GLU A 39 26.61 13.98 -4.03
C GLU A 39 27.05 12.86 -4.99
N LEU A 40 26.12 12.19 -5.64
CA LEU A 40 26.43 11.11 -6.60
C LEU A 40 26.35 11.57 -8.05
N HIS A 41 26.03 12.84 -8.29
CA HIS A 41 25.86 13.43 -9.63
C HIS A 41 24.93 12.59 -10.53
N ILE A 42 23.83 12.10 -9.94
CA ILE A 42 22.81 11.35 -10.67
C ILE A 42 21.75 12.29 -11.23
N SER A 43 21.38 12.06 -12.49
CA SER A 43 20.27 12.81 -13.09
C SER A 43 18.92 12.34 -12.56
N THR A 44 17.90 13.19 -12.71
CA THR A 44 16.52 12.83 -12.36
C THR A 44 16.04 11.61 -13.15
N GLN A 45 16.51 11.43 -14.39
CA GLN A 45 16.30 10.23 -15.18
C GLN A 45 16.91 8.99 -14.53
N GLN A 46 18.14 9.08 -14.03
CA GLN A 46 18.79 7.95 -13.32
C GLN A 46 18.10 7.64 -11.99
N TYR A 47 17.62 8.67 -11.28
CA TYR A 47 16.78 8.49 -10.10
C TYR A 47 15.49 7.74 -10.43
N SER A 48 14.84 8.06 -11.55
CA SER A 48 13.63 7.33 -11.99
C SER A 48 13.90 5.84 -12.23
N TYR A 49 15.09 5.48 -12.73
CA TYR A 49 15.46 4.06 -12.89
C TYR A 49 15.59 3.34 -11.55
N ILE A 50 16.06 4.01 -10.50
CA ILE A 50 16.09 3.44 -9.15
C ILE A 50 14.69 3.16 -8.63
N ILE A 51 13.77 4.12 -8.81
CA ILE A 51 12.37 3.98 -8.38
C ILE A 51 11.65 2.90 -9.20
N ALA A 52 11.86 2.88 -10.52
CA ALA A 52 11.28 1.87 -11.42
C ALA A 52 11.79 0.46 -11.10
N ALA A 53 13.09 0.31 -10.81
CA ALA A 53 13.67 -0.99 -10.41
C ALA A 53 13.02 -1.54 -9.15
N PHE A 54 12.81 -0.70 -8.13
CA PHE A 54 12.08 -1.08 -6.91
C PHE A 54 10.66 -1.54 -7.24
N SER A 55 9.88 -0.71 -7.94
CA SER A 55 8.47 -0.98 -8.25
C SER A 55 8.29 -2.22 -9.13
N ALA A 56 9.14 -2.41 -10.14
CA ALA A 56 9.11 -3.58 -11.02
C ALA A 56 9.41 -4.88 -10.26
N CYS A 57 10.48 -4.89 -9.46
CA CYS A 57 10.82 -6.04 -8.63
C CYS A 57 9.72 -6.34 -7.60
N TYR A 58 9.16 -5.31 -6.96
CA TYR A 58 8.05 -5.45 -6.02
C TYR A 58 6.82 -6.08 -6.68
N THR A 59 6.45 -5.62 -7.88
CA THR A 59 5.30 -6.13 -8.65
C THR A 59 5.42 -7.61 -8.95
N VAL A 60 6.57 -8.02 -9.50
CA VAL A 60 6.83 -9.43 -9.87
C VAL A 60 6.95 -10.31 -8.62
N ALA A 61 7.50 -9.77 -7.55
CA ALA A 61 7.76 -10.51 -6.33
C ALA A 61 6.50 -10.83 -5.51
N GLN A 62 5.45 -10.01 -5.57
CA GLN A 62 4.25 -10.19 -4.72
C GLN A 62 3.68 -11.61 -4.70
N PRO A 63 3.39 -12.25 -5.85
CA PRO A 63 2.88 -13.62 -5.84
C PRO A 63 3.92 -14.63 -5.35
N ILE A 64 5.21 -14.41 -5.65
CA ILE A 64 6.31 -15.31 -5.27
C ILE A 64 6.51 -15.28 -3.76
N THR A 65 6.61 -14.10 -3.18
CA THR A 65 6.83 -13.94 -1.73
C THR A 65 5.64 -14.41 -0.92
N GLY A 66 4.41 -14.18 -1.40
CA GLY A 66 3.20 -14.73 -0.81
C GLY A 66 3.25 -16.26 -0.74
N PHE A 67 3.57 -16.92 -1.85
CA PHE A 67 3.73 -18.38 -1.91
C PHE A 67 4.82 -18.88 -0.95
N ILE A 68 5.99 -18.22 -0.90
CA ILE A 68 7.08 -18.60 0.00
C ILE A 68 6.66 -18.45 1.47
N VAL A 69 5.97 -17.35 1.83
CA VAL A 69 5.45 -17.14 3.20
C VAL A 69 4.39 -18.19 3.55
N ASP A 70 3.57 -18.63 2.59
CA ASP A 70 2.61 -19.69 2.81
C ASP A 70 3.26 -21.03 3.05
N THR A 71 4.32 -21.33 2.32
CA THR A 71 5.05 -22.60 2.42
C THR A 71 5.91 -22.69 3.68
N LEU A 72 6.68 -21.64 3.99
CA LEU A 72 7.60 -21.62 5.14
C LEU A 72 6.91 -21.25 6.47
N GLY A 73 5.69 -20.73 6.40
CA GLY A 73 4.96 -20.17 7.53
C GLY A 73 5.39 -18.75 7.85
N THR A 74 4.47 -17.99 8.51
CA THR A 74 4.62 -16.56 8.78
C THR A 74 5.89 -16.21 9.54
N LYS A 75 6.25 -17.00 10.56
CA LYS A 75 7.45 -16.74 11.38
C LYS A 75 8.73 -16.72 10.58
N ILE A 76 8.96 -17.77 9.77
CA ILE A 76 10.21 -17.96 9.02
C ILE A 76 10.18 -17.09 7.76
N GLY A 77 9.10 -17.18 6.97
CA GLY A 77 8.98 -16.47 5.71
C GLY A 77 9.11 -14.96 5.87
N TYR A 78 8.33 -14.37 6.77
CA TYR A 78 8.42 -12.92 7.03
C TYR A 78 9.78 -12.52 7.60
N GLY A 79 10.33 -13.32 8.54
CA GLY A 79 11.64 -13.07 9.13
C GLY A 79 12.77 -13.03 8.10
N ILE A 80 12.82 -13.98 7.15
CA ILE A 80 13.81 -14.02 6.08
C ILE A 80 13.71 -12.78 5.20
N PHE A 81 12.52 -12.46 4.70
CA PHE A 81 12.34 -11.31 3.83
C PHE A 81 12.65 -10.00 4.54
N ALA A 82 12.29 -9.89 5.83
CA ALA A 82 12.59 -8.71 6.63
C ALA A 82 14.11 -8.55 6.87
N ALA A 83 14.84 -9.63 7.13
CA ALA A 83 16.29 -9.60 7.23
C ALA A 83 16.92 -9.14 5.91
N LEU A 84 16.45 -9.70 4.80
CA LEU A 84 16.98 -9.39 3.47
C LEU A 84 16.74 -7.94 3.08
N TRP A 85 15.53 -7.37 3.27
CA TRP A 85 15.34 -5.95 2.96
C TRP A 85 16.21 -5.03 3.82
N GLY A 86 16.40 -5.38 5.11
CA GLY A 86 17.30 -4.65 5.99
C GLY A 86 18.77 -4.71 5.50
N ILE A 87 19.22 -5.90 5.08
CA ILE A 87 20.55 -6.10 4.50
C ILE A 87 20.71 -5.29 3.21
N PHE A 88 19.73 -5.34 2.29
CA PHE A 88 19.80 -4.57 1.05
C PHE A 88 19.75 -3.06 1.28
N ALA A 89 19.04 -2.60 2.32
CA ALA A 89 19.13 -1.20 2.76
C ALA A 89 20.56 -0.83 3.19
N ILE A 90 21.23 -1.68 3.99
CA ILE A 90 22.62 -1.47 4.36
C ILE A 90 23.54 -1.52 3.11
N CYS A 91 23.32 -2.48 2.19
CA CYS A 91 24.08 -2.57 0.95
C CYS A 91 23.97 -1.30 0.10
N ALA A 92 22.80 -0.66 0.07
CA ALA A 92 22.60 0.61 -0.63
C ALA A 92 23.55 1.70 -0.15
N SER A 93 23.95 1.71 1.13
CA SER A 93 24.90 2.68 1.68
C SER A 93 26.31 2.58 1.12
N PHE A 94 26.71 1.44 0.59
CA PHE A 94 28.04 1.19 0.03
C PHE A 94 28.12 1.47 -1.46
N THR A 95 27.02 1.86 -2.09
CA THR A 95 26.99 2.13 -3.53
C THR A 95 27.63 3.47 -3.86
N GLY A 96 28.31 3.52 -5.02
CA GLY A 96 28.98 4.72 -5.52
C GLY A 96 28.25 5.38 -6.70
N GLY A 97 27.05 4.90 -7.10
CA GLY A 97 26.32 5.44 -8.24
C GLY A 97 24.92 4.83 -8.37
N TRP A 98 24.15 5.37 -9.32
CA TRP A 98 22.75 5.03 -9.52
C TRP A 98 22.50 3.53 -9.81
N GLY A 99 23.38 2.88 -10.58
CA GLY A 99 23.22 1.46 -10.93
C GLY A 99 23.26 0.54 -9.71
N GLY A 100 24.22 0.76 -8.79
CA GLY A 100 24.29 0.04 -7.53
C GLY A 100 23.07 0.29 -6.65
N LEU A 101 22.62 1.54 -6.56
CA LEU A 101 21.39 1.91 -5.86
C LEU A 101 20.16 1.23 -6.47
N ALA A 102 20.05 1.19 -7.81
CA ALA A 102 18.94 0.53 -8.50
C ALA A 102 18.89 -0.98 -8.19
N VAL A 103 20.03 -1.66 -8.21
CA VAL A 103 20.12 -3.08 -7.86
C VAL A 103 19.75 -3.32 -6.38
N ALA A 104 20.34 -2.57 -5.45
CA ALA A 104 20.05 -2.71 -4.02
C ALA A 104 18.57 -2.41 -3.71
N ARG A 105 17.99 -1.37 -4.33
CA ARG A 105 16.59 -1.01 -4.17
C ARG A 105 15.65 -2.01 -4.83
N GLY A 106 15.99 -2.54 -6.01
CA GLY A 106 15.21 -3.59 -6.69
C GLY A 106 15.13 -4.87 -5.84
N LEU A 107 16.28 -5.35 -5.33
CA LEU A 107 16.32 -6.51 -4.43
C LEU A 107 15.62 -6.23 -3.10
N GLY A 108 15.76 -5.02 -2.56
CA GLY A 108 14.99 -4.56 -1.40
C GLY A 108 13.49 -4.60 -1.66
N GLY A 109 13.03 -4.07 -2.80
CA GLY A 109 11.63 -4.08 -3.22
C GLY A 109 11.07 -5.49 -3.38
N PHE A 110 11.87 -6.41 -3.95
CA PHE A 110 11.51 -7.83 -4.00
C PHE A 110 11.20 -8.37 -2.61
N CYS A 111 12.07 -8.09 -1.63
CA CYS A 111 11.89 -8.58 -0.26
C CYS A 111 10.75 -7.86 0.49
N GLU A 112 10.61 -6.56 0.31
CA GLU A 112 9.55 -5.75 0.95
C GLU A 112 8.14 -6.19 0.50
N SER A 113 8.00 -6.80 -0.69
CA SER A 113 6.71 -7.29 -1.19
C SER A 113 6.07 -8.37 -0.30
N ALA A 114 6.87 -9.05 0.52
CA ALA A 114 6.39 -10.06 1.46
C ALA A 114 5.64 -9.46 2.67
N MET A 115 5.75 -8.17 2.92
CA MET A 115 5.20 -7.53 4.12
C MET A 115 3.67 -7.64 4.18
N ILE A 116 2.96 -7.27 3.12
CA ILE A 116 1.48 -7.33 3.10
C ILE A 116 0.96 -8.76 3.25
N PRO A 117 1.41 -9.77 2.45
CA PRO A 117 0.98 -11.16 2.63
C PRO A 117 1.26 -11.68 4.05
N SER A 118 2.43 -11.36 4.61
CA SER A 118 2.80 -11.79 5.96
C SER A 118 1.91 -11.16 7.04
N GLY A 119 1.60 -9.86 6.93
CA GLY A 119 0.71 -9.16 7.84
C GLY A 119 -0.72 -9.72 7.80
N LEU A 120 -1.24 -9.98 6.60
CA LEU A 120 -2.55 -10.61 6.41
C LEU A 120 -2.56 -12.01 7.02
N LYS A 121 -1.54 -12.83 6.77
CA LYS A 121 -1.44 -14.18 7.32
C LYS A 121 -1.32 -14.16 8.85
N ALA A 122 -0.50 -13.29 9.42
CA ALA A 122 -0.43 -13.11 10.88
C ALA A 122 -1.80 -12.72 11.46
N SER A 123 -2.55 -11.84 10.79
CA SER A 123 -3.90 -11.46 11.20
C SER A 123 -4.88 -12.64 11.15
N THR A 124 -4.77 -13.53 10.16
CA THR A 124 -5.61 -14.74 10.10
C THR A 124 -5.21 -15.79 11.13
N GLU A 125 -3.94 -15.90 11.48
CA GLU A 125 -3.45 -16.83 12.51
C GLU A 125 -3.87 -16.41 13.93
N TRP A 126 -3.87 -15.09 14.22
CA TRP A 126 -4.03 -14.56 15.59
C TRP A 126 -5.42 -13.99 15.89
N PHE A 127 -6.28 -13.77 14.89
CA PHE A 127 -7.58 -13.15 15.11
C PHE A 127 -8.73 -13.99 14.56
N PRO A 128 -9.85 -14.06 15.30
CA PRO A 128 -11.08 -14.66 14.78
C PRO A 128 -11.60 -13.84 13.58
N ALA A 129 -12.37 -14.47 12.70
CA ALA A 129 -12.83 -13.86 11.44
C ALA A 129 -13.44 -12.46 11.62
N LYS A 130 -14.25 -12.27 12.68
CA LYS A 130 -14.93 -11.00 13.00
C LYS A 130 -14.01 -9.84 13.37
N GLU A 131 -12.75 -10.10 13.82
CA GLU A 131 -11.81 -9.07 14.24
C GLU A 131 -10.64 -8.89 13.25
N ARG A 132 -10.54 -9.70 12.19
CA ARG A 132 -9.42 -9.65 11.22
C ARG A 132 -9.27 -8.30 10.55
N SER A 133 -10.38 -7.66 10.18
CA SER A 133 -10.35 -6.32 9.56
C SER A 133 -9.75 -5.27 10.49
N ILE A 134 -10.00 -5.39 11.79
CA ILE A 134 -9.42 -4.50 12.81
C ILE A 134 -7.91 -4.73 12.87
N ALA A 135 -7.45 -5.98 12.93
CA ALA A 135 -6.04 -6.33 12.94
C ALA A 135 -5.31 -5.83 11.68
N VAL A 136 -5.93 -5.99 10.51
CA VAL A 136 -5.41 -5.46 9.23
C VAL A 136 -5.30 -3.94 9.27
N GLY A 137 -6.29 -3.24 9.82
CA GLY A 137 -6.24 -1.80 10.03
C GLY A 137 -5.05 -1.39 10.90
N TYR A 138 -4.82 -2.09 12.00
CA TYR A 138 -3.71 -1.79 12.91
C TYR A 138 -2.34 -1.89 12.24
N PHE A 139 -2.07 -2.97 11.50
CA PHE A 139 -0.75 -3.06 10.87
C PHE A 139 -0.59 -2.11 9.67
N ASN A 140 -1.67 -1.78 8.97
CA ASN A 140 -1.63 -0.80 7.87
C ASN A 140 -1.31 0.61 8.35
N VAL A 141 -1.74 1.02 9.54
CA VAL A 141 -1.34 2.31 10.14
C VAL A 141 0.19 2.43 10.25
N GLY A 142 0.91 1.30 10.37
CA GLY A 142 2.37 1.30 10.37
C GLY A 142 2.98 1.89 9.09
N SER A 143 2.28 1.80 7.94
CA SER A 143 2.77 2.36 6.68
C SER A 143 2.91 3.88 6.73
N SER A 144 1.92 4.54 7.28
CA SER A 144 1.89 5.98 7.43
C SER A 144 2.88 6.47 8.49
N ILE A 145 2.93 5.79 9.62
CA ILE A 145 3.92 6.10 10.67
C ILE A 145 5.33 6.02 10.08
N GLY A 146 5.65 4.95 9.33
CA GLY A 146 6.95 4.81 8.66
C GLY A 146 7.25 5.92 7.67
N ALA A 147 6.25 6.31 6.85
CA ALA A 147 6.40 7.39 5.87
C ALA A 147 6.59 8.77 6.54
N VAL A 148 5.88 9.05 7.62
CA VAL A 148 5.98 10.31 8.38
C VAL A 148 7.34 10.47 9.05
N PHE A 149 7.87 9.39 9.64
CA PHE A 149 9.15 9.45 10.33
C PHE A 149 10.36 9.38 9.41
N ALA A 150 10.21 8.95 8.15
CA ALA A 150 11.33 8.83 7.22
C ALA A 150 12.04 10.17 6.95
N PRO A 151 11.39 11.27 6.51
CA PRO A 151 12.08 12.52 6.21
C PRO A 151 12.84 13.09 7.42
N PRO A 152 12.28 13.22 8.63
CA PRO A 152 13.02 13.71 9.80
C PRO A 152 14.27 12.89 10.14
N ILE A 153 14.14 11.54 10.15
CA ILE A 153 15.25 10.64 10.48
C ILE A 153 16.34 10.72 9.43
N VAL A 154 15.95 10.70 8.15
CA VAL A 154 16.90 10.74 7.02
C VAL A 154 17.63 12.06 6.98
N VAL A 155 16.92 13.19 7.09
CA VAL A 155 17.54 14.52 7.11
C VAL A 155 18.48 14.68 8.30
N TRP A 156 18.07 14.21 9.50
CA TRP A 156 18.96 14.21 10.66
C TRP A 156 20.24 13.42 10.39
N ALA A 157 20.16 12.23 9.81
CA ALA A 157 21.34 11.41 9.50
C ALA A 157 22.24 12.06 8.44
N ILE A 158 21.65 12.69 7.41
CA ILE A 158 22.38 13.44 6.39
C ILE A 158 23.13 14.62 7.03
N MET A 159 22.47 15.43 7.84
CA MET A 159 23.06 16.58 8.51
C MET A 159 24.14 16.20 9.52
N TYR A 160 23.99 15.04 10.18
CA TYR A 160 24.97 14.54 11.16
C TYR A 160 26.23 14.00 10.49
N LYS A 161 26.10 13.24 9.38
CA LYS A 161 27.23 12.62 8.70
C LYS A 161 27.09 12.50 7.18
N SER A 162 26.06 11.77 6.71
CA SER A 162 25.85 11.53 5.28
C SER A 162 24.53 10.77 5.02
N TRP A 163 24.08 10.75 3.77
CA TRP A 163 22.96 9.95 3.32
C TRP A 163 23.18 8.43 3.54
N ARG A 164 24.43 7.98 3.48
CA ARG A 164 24.79 6.57 3.76
C ARG A 164 24.39 6.15 5.16
N LEU A 165 24.56 7.02 6.14
CA LEU A 165 24.18 6.75 7.53
C LEU A 165 22.67 6.51 7.65
N ALA A 166 21.83 7.22 6.89
CA ALA A 166 20.39 6.99 6.90
C ALA A 166 20.04 5.54 6.51
N PHE A 167 20.62 5.04 5.41
CA PHE A 167 20.40 3.66 4.97
C PHE A 167 20.92 2.61 5.97
N VAL A 168 22.06 2.87 6.59
CA VAL A 168 22.61 1.98 7.64
C VAL A 168 21.66 1.93 8.84
N ILE A 169 21.17 3.07 9.32
CA ILE A 169 20.27 3.14 10.48
C ILE A 169 18.98 2.34 10.21
N VAL A 170 18.30 2.61 9.10
CA VAL A 170 17.03 1.92 8.79
C VAL A 170 17.22 0.43 8.56
N GLY A 171 18.34 0.04 7.94
CA GLY A 171 18.69 -1.36 7.74
C GLY A 171 18.99 -2.08 9.07
N LEU A 172 19.77 -1.47 9.96
CA LEU A 172 20.05 -2.02 11.29
C LEU A 172 18.81 -2.13 12.16
N LEU A 173 17.91 -1.14 12.11
CA LEU A 173 16.63 -1.20 12.81
C LEU A 173 15.76 -2.37 12.30
N SER A 174 15.76 -2.61 10.99
CA SER A 174 15.04 -3.74 10.38
C SER A 174 15.64 -5.08 10.82
N VAL A 175 16.96 -5.22 10.83
CA VAL A 175 17.65 -6.43 11.32
C VAL A 175 17.42 -6.65 12.82
N ALA A 176 17.47 -5.59 13.64
CA ALA A 176 17.18 -5.67 15.07
C ALA A 176 15.73 -6.12 15.32
N TRP A 177 14.78 -5.62 14.53
CA TRP A 177 13.39 -6.08 14.58
C TRP A 177 13.26 -7.57 14.23
N VAL A 178 14.02 -8.08 13.27
CA VAL A 178 14.00 -9.51 12.92
C VAL A 178 14.44 -10.37 14.10
N ILE A 179 15.45 -9.93 14.85
CA ILE A 179 15.87 -10.62 16.08
C ILE A 179 14.69 -10.68 17.07
N LEU A 180 14.04 -9.53 17.32
CA LEU A 180 12.85 -9.47 18.16
C LEU A 180 11.73 -10.37 17.64
N TRP A 181 11.49 -10.36 16.30
CA TRP A 181 10.48 -11.18 15.65
C TRP A 181 10.69 -12.68 15.88
N ILE A 182 11.90 -13.18 15.68
CA ILE A 182 12.24 -14.60 15.84
C ILE A 182 11.98 -15.08 17.26
N PHE A 183 12.27 -14.25 18.27
CA PHE A 183 12.08 -14.61 19.68
C PHE A 183 10.65 -14.40 20.18
N ALA A 184 9.93 -13.41 19.65
CA ALA A 184 8.60 -13.04 20.14
C ALA A 184 7.44 -13.69 19.37
N TYR A 185 7.56 -13.85 18.04
CA TYR A 185 6.45 -14.36 17.22
C TYR A 185 6.43 -15.89 17.19
N PHE A 186 5.29 -16.46 17.55
CA PHE A 186 5.00 -17.88 17.41
C PHE A 186 3.55 -18.04 16.96
N HIS A 187 3.27 -19.12 16.21
CA HIS A 187 1.90 -19.48 15.89
C HIS A 187 1.09 -19.76 17.17
N PRO A 188 -0.21 -19.40 17.26
CA PRO A 188 -1.02 -19.56 18.49
C PRO A 188 -0.97 -20.97 19.08
N THR A 189 -0.87 -22.01 18.25
CA THR A 189 -0.77 -23.41 18.72
C THR A 189 0.55 -23.73 19.45
N LYS A 190 1.61 -22.98 19.16
CA LYS A 190 2.96 -23.16 19.72
C LYS A 190 3.32 -22.15 20.81
N GLN A 191 2.43 -21.15 21.04
CA GLN A 191 2.68 -20.07 21.99
C GLN A 191 2.41 -20.54 23.43
N LYS A 192 3.47 -20.67 24.23
CA LYS A 192 3.41 -21.20 25.62
C LYS A 192 2.74 -20.24 26.61
N HIS A 193 2.74 -18.93 26.33
CA HIS A 193 2.20 -17.91 27.22
C HIS A 193 0.74 -17.54 26.90
N LEU A 194 0.15 -18.12 25.87
CA LEU A 194 -1.22 -17.86 25.48
C LEU A 194 -2.21 -18.54 26.47
N SER A 195 -3.25 -17.81 26.91
CA SER A 195 -4.29 -18.39 27.75
C SER A 195 -5.18 -19.33 26.94
N ASP A 196 -5.73 -20.37 27.59
CA ASP A 196 -6.59 -21.34 26.89
C ASP A 196 -7.89 -20.68 26.41
N GLU A 197 -8.44 -19.74 27.20
CA GLU A 197 -9.61 -18.92 26.83
C GLU A 197 -9.36 -18.10 25.57
N GLU A 198 -8.19 -17.44 25.47
CA GLU A 198 -7.84 -16.63 24.28
C GLU A 198 -7.53 -17.51 23.08
N LYS A 199 -6.95 -18.69 23.31
CA LYS A 199 -6.70 -19.66 22.24
C LYS A 199 -8.02 -20.17 21.64
N GLU A 200 -8.98 -20.52 22.46
CA GLU A 200 -10.33 -20.92 22.02
C GLU A 200 -11.02 -19.77 21.27
N TYR A 201 -10.91 -18.55 21.79
CA TYR A 201 -11.44 -17.37 21.13
C TYR A 201 -10.84 -17.12 19.74
N ILE A 202 -9.50 -17.24 19.59
CA ILE A 202 -8.79 -17.06 18.31
C ILE A 202 -9.31 -18.06 17.27
N PHE A 203 -9.52 -19.32 17.67
CA PHE A 203 -10.00 -20.36 16.76
C PHE A 203 -11.52 -20.40 16.60
N SER A 204 -12.28 -19.61 17.39
CA SER A 204 -13.73 -19.53 17.26
C SER A 204 -14.12 -18.89 15.92
N GLY A 205 -14.99 -19.57 15.17
CA GLY A 205 -15.49 -19.09 13.89
C GLY A 205 -14.47 -19.10 12.75
N GLN A 206 -13.33 -19.79 12.91
CA GLN A 206 -12.45 -20.04 11.76
C GLN A 206 -13.09 -21.13 10.87
N PRO A 207 -13.30 -20.87 9.58
CA PRO A 207 -13.86 -21.88 8.69
C PRO A 207 -12.90 -23.08 8.64
N LYS A 208 -13.43 -24.28 8.91
CA LYS A 208 -12.71 -25.51 8.61
C LYS A 208 -12.46 -25.51 7.10
N SER A 209 -11.19 -25.30 6.70
CA SER A 209 -10.67 -25.42 5.33
C SER A 209 -11.74 -25.32 4.22
N VAL A 210 -11.98 -24.11 3.72
CA VAL A 210 -12.73 -23.95 2.47
C VAL A 210 -11.83 -24.55 1.38
N LYS A 211 -12.30 -25.60 0.71
CA LYS A 211 -11.65 -26.07 -0.53
C LYS A 211 -11.67 -24.89 -1.49
N HIS A 212 -10.49 -24.34 -1.80
CA HIS A 212 -10.35 -23.35 -2.86
C HIS A 212 -10.76 -24.01 -4.17
N GLU A 213 -11.92 -23.67 -4.70
CA GLU A 213 -12.22 -23.94 -6.10
C GLU A 213 -11.18 -23.20 -6.94
N LYS A 214 -10.69 -23.87 -7.97
CA LYS A 214 -9.67 -23.29 -8.85
C LYS A 214 -10.29 -22.12 -9.62
N VAL A 215 -9.87 -20.90 -9.32
CA VAL A 215 -10.30 -19.74 -10.08
C VAL A 215 -9.71 -19.81 -11.48
N HIS A 216 -10.55 -19.75 -12.50
CA HIS A 216 -10.13 -19.69 -13.89
C HIS A 216 -9.73 -18.26 -14.24
N ILE A 217 -8.43 -17.96 -14.21
CA ILE A 217 -7.87 -16.61 -14.42
C ILE A 217 -8.35 -16.01 -15.74
N LEU A 218 -8.40 -16.78 -16.82
CA LEU A 218 -8.86 -16.30 -18.12
C LEU A 218 -10.34 -15.90 -18.12
N GLU A 219 -11.17 -16.61 -17.37
CA GLU A 219 -12.57 -16.28 -17.19
C GLU A 219 -12.74 -14.98 -16.38
N LEU A 220 -11.96 -14.83 -15.31
CA LEU A 220 -11.94 -13.62 -14.50
C LEU A 220 -11.57 -12.38 -15.33
N ILE A 221 -10.50 -12.45 -16.12
CA ILE A 221 -10.01 -11.34 -16.95
C ILE A 221 -10.97 -11.03 -18.12
N SER A 222 -11.75 -12.00 -18.58
CA SER A 222 -12.75 -11.79 -19.65
C SER A 222 -13.95 -10.95 -19.20
N GLN A 223 -14.20 -10.84 -17.91
CA GLN A 223 -15.35 -10.13 -17.35
C GLN A 223 -15.20 -8.61 -17.46
N LYS A 224 -16.24 -7.91 -17.93
CA LYS A 224 -16.24 -6.44 -18.03
C LYS A 224 -16.03 -5.76 -16.66
N LYS A 225 -16.59 -6.34 -15.59
CA LYS A 225 -16.46 -5.83 -14.22
C LYS A 225 -15.01 -5.85 -13.72
N PHE A 226 -14.19 -6.83 -14.20
CA PHE A 226 -12.75 -6.86 -13.90
C PHE A 226 -12.05 -5.60 -14.44
N TRP A 227 -12.26 -5.27 -15.71
CA TRP A 227 -11.67 -4.08 -16.33
C TRP A 227 -12.24 -2.78 -15.78
N GLY A 228 -13.51 -2.81 -15.33
CA GLY A 228 -14.13 -1.70 -14.60
C GLY A 228 -13.45 -1.33 -13.30
N ILE A 229 -12.62 -2.22 -12.72
CA ILE A 229 -11.82 -1.98 -11.52
C ILE A 229 -10.32 -1.88 -11.87
N ALA A 230 -9.81 -2.75 -12.74
CA ALA A 230 -8.39 -2.82 -13.07
C ALA A 230 -7.88 -1.55 -13.76
N LEU A 231 -8.62 -1.00 -14.73
CA LEU A 231 -8.22 0.21 -15.44
C LEU A 231 -8.23 1.46 -14.56
N PRO A 232 -9.27 1.74 -13.75
CA PRO A 232 -9.21 2.82 -12.78
C PRO A 232 -8.05 2.70 -11.79
N ARG A 233 -7.74 1.50 -11.28
CA ARG A 233 -6.59 1.27 -10.43
C ARG A 233 -5.27 1.50 -11.15
N PHE A 234 -5.15 1.04 -12.38
CA PHE A 234 -3.99 1.31 -13.24
C PHE A 234 -3.76 2.81 -13.43
N LEU A 235 -4.82 3.58 -13.67
CA LEU A 235 -4.71 5.03 -13.88
C LEU A 235 -4.47 5.81 -12.57
N ALA A 236 -4.97 5.35 -11.44
CA ALA A 236 -4.83 6.05 -10.17
C ALA A 236 -3.46 5.82 -9.49
N GLU A 237 -2.89 4.63 -9.56
CA GLU A 237 -1.67 4.28 -8.82
C GLU A 237 -0.44 5.16 -9.12
N PRO A 238 -0.23 5.69 -10.34
CA PRO A 238 0.83 6.65 -10.61
C PRO A 238 0.86 7.85 -9.67
N ALA A 239 -0.29 8.33 -9.20
CA ALA A 239 -0.35 9.43 -8.23
C ALA A 239 0.30 9.04 -6.89
N TRP A 240 -0.01 7.84 -6.38
CA TRP A 240 0.59 7.33 -5.14
C TRP A 240 2.10 7.13 -5.27
N GLY A 241 2.54 6.51 -6.37
CA GLY A 241 3.97 6.34 -6.67
C GLY A 241 4.71 7.68 -6.72
N THR A 242 4.10 8.69 -7.36
CA THR A 242 4.67 10.03 -7.46
C THR A 242 4.73 10.72 -6.10
N PHE A 243 3.70 10.67 -5.30
CA PHE A 243 3.69 11.28 -3.98
C PHE A 243 4.75 10.65 -3.05
N ASN A 244 4.89 9.34 -3.09
CA ASN A 244 5.87 8.65 -2.24
C ASN A 244 7.33 8.91 -2.67
N ALA A 245 7.61 8.98 -3.97
CA ALA A 245 8.98 9.00 -4.47
C ALA A 245 9.50 10.40 -4.79
N TRP A 246 8.64 11.33 -5.21
CA TRP A 246 9.07 12.55 -5.88
C TRP A 246 8.79 13.84 -5.12
N ILE A 247 7.94 13.86 -4.08
CA ILE A 247 7.62 15.10 -3.35
C ILE A 247 8.87 15.78 -2.77
N PRO A 248 9.82 15.10 -2.10
CA PRO A 248 11.01 15.77 -1.59
C PRO A 248 11.84 16.42 -2.68
N LEU A 249 12.02 15.70 -3.80
CA LEU A 249 12.78 16.18 -4.95
C LEU A 249 12.05 17.34 -5.66
N PHE A 250 10.75 17.24 -5.86
CA PHE A 250 9.92 18.32 -6.37
C PHE A 250 10.03 19.60 -5.52
N MET A 251 9.96 19.48 -4.20
CA MET A 251 10.11 20.62 -3.29
C MET A 251 11.51 21.26 -3.43
N SER A 252 12.55 20.45 -3.58
CA SER A 252 13.92 20.93 -3.75
C SER A 252 14.11 21.62 -5.10
N ILE A 253 13.77 20.96 -6.21
CA ILE A 253 14.02 21.45 -7.57
C ILE A 253 13.12 22.63 -7.90
N THR A 254 11.82 22.55 -7.59
CA THR A 254 10.85 23.57 -8.05
C THR A 254 10.82 24.79 -7.15
N TYR A 255 10.98 24.61 -5.84
CA TYR A 255 10.83 25.70 -4.86
C TYR A 255 12.12 26.02 -4.08
N GLY A 256 13.22 25.30 -4.34
CA GLY A 256 14.49 25.52 -3.65
C GLY A 256 14.47 25.20 -2.17
N PHE A 257 13.59 24.28 -1.72
CA PHE A 257 13.53 23.89 -0.32
C PHE A 257 14.84 23.24 0.13
N ASN A 258 15.33 23.70 1.28
CA ASN A 258 16.46 23.09 1.94
C ASN A 258 16.02 21.82 2.72
N LEU A 259 16.99 21.03 3.17
CA LEU A 259 16.72 19.76 3.88
C LEU A 259 15.86 19.94 5.12
N LYS A 260 15.99 21.05 5.87
CA LYS A 260 15.18 21.33 7.05
C LYS A 260 13.71 21.55 6.68
N GLN A 261 13.46 22.29 5.62
CA GLN A 261 12.09 22.52 5.11
C GLN A 261 11.48 21.22 4.58
N ILE A 262 12.25 20.39 3.87
CA ILE A 262 11.80 19.07 3.42
C ILE A 262 11.40 18.20 4.62
N ALA A 263 12.22 18.16 5.68
CA ALA A 263 11.90 17.42 6.89
C ALA A 263 10.59 17.85 7.56
N ILE A 264 10.23 19.14 7.44
CA ILE A 264 9.01 19.69 8.05
C ILE A 264 7.77 19.44 7.18
N PHE A 265 7.89 19.47 5.86
CA PHE A 265 6.72 19.53 4.98
C PHE A 265 6.47 18.26 4.14
N ALA A 266 7.52 17.49 3.82
CA ALA A 266 7.39 16.37 2.86
C ALA A 266 6.49 15.22 3.34
N TRP A 267 6.30 15.05 4.64
CA TRP A 267 5.44 14.03 5.21
C TRP A 267 3.94 14.41 5.27
N MET A 268 3.63 15.71 5.18
CA MET A 268 2.25 16.19 5.36
C MET A 268 1.25 15.53 4.39
N PRO A 269 1.52 15.42 3.08
CA PRO A 269 0.60 14.76 2.15
C PRO A 269 0.28 13.32 2.53
N MET A 270 1.23 12.60 3.18
CA MET A 270 1.03 11.22 3.63
C MET A 270 0.06 11.13 4.80
N VAL A 271 0.15 12.05 5.77
CA VAL A 271 -0.83 12.12 6.87
C VAL A 271 -2.23 12.44 6.37
N PHE A 272 -2.34 13.37 5.41
CA PHE A 272 -3.64 13.67 4.80
C PHE A 272 -4.18 12.48 3.98
N ALA A 273 -3.30 11.66 3.41
CA ALA A 273 -3.68 10.41 2.79
C ALA A 273 -4.33 9.43 3.79
N ASP A 274 -3.81 9.35 5.02
CA ASP A 274 -4.41 8.52 6.07
C ASP A 274 -5.81 9.00 6.46
N PHE A 275 -6.00 10.31 6.61
CA PHE A 275 -7.32 10.87 6.79
C PHE A 275 -8.24 10.50 5.62
N GLY A 276 -7.71 10.52 4.39
CA GLY A 276 -8.43 10.07 3.18
C GLY A 276 -8.82 8.59 3.25
N CYS A 277 -7.92 7.72 3.70
CA CYS A 277 -8.19 6.29 3.89
C CYS A 277 -9.31 6.05 4.91
N ILE A 278 -9.22 6.70 6.08
CA ILE A 278 -10.19 6.55 7.17
C ILE A 278 -11.56 7.12 6.76
N LEU A 279 -11.60 8.39 6.35
CA LEU A 279 -12.84 9.06 5.99
C LEU A 279 -13.46 8.48 4.73
N GLY A 280 -12.63 8.11 3.74
CA GLY A 280 -13.05 7.40 2.53
C GLY A 280 -13.78 6.09 2.83
N GLY A 281 -13.40 5.39 3.90
CA GLY A 281 -14.11 4.20 4.38
C GLY A 281 -15.51 4.50 4.92
N TYR A 282 -15.74 5.66 5.53
CA TYR A 282 -17.05 6.08 6.05
C TYR A 282 -17.95 6.75 4.99
N MET A 283 -17.36 7.37 3.96
CA MET A 283 -18.10 8.08 2.91
C MET A 283 -19.18 7.23 2.22
N PRO A 284 -18.98 5.95 1.87
CA PRO A 284 -20.03 5.13 1.25
C PRO A 284 -21.28 5.01 2.14
N VAL A 285 -21.09 4.83 3.45
CA VAL A 285 -22.19 4.74 4.42
C VAL A 285 -22.94 6.08 4.51
N PHE A 286 -22.22 7.18 4.50
CA PHE A 286 -22.79 8.53 4.47
C PHE A 286 -23.62 8.73 3.19
N PHE A 287 -23.09 8.41 2.01
CA PHE A 287 -23.78 8.58 0.74
C PHE A 287 -25.02 7.69 0.63
N GLN A 288 -24.96 6.46 1.12
CA GLN A 288 -26.14 5.58 1.18
C GLN A 288 -27.26 6.19 2.02
N LYS A 289 -26.93 6.77 3.19
CA LYS A 289 -27.92 7.38 4.08
C LYS A 289 -28.51 8.66 3.51
N VAL A 290 -27.67 9.54 2.96
CA VAL A 290 -28.09 10.87 2.49
C VAL A 290 -28.78 10.81 1.13
N PHE A 291 -28.18 10.09 0.16
CA PHE A 291 -28.67 10.04 -1.20
C PHE A 291 -29.54 8.81 -1.50
N LYS A 292 -29.71 7.90 -0.53
CA LYS A 292 -30.49 6.65 -0.65
C LYS A 292 -30.08 5.79 -1.86
N VAL A 293 -28.77 5.77 -2.15
CA VAL A 293 -28.17 4.99 -3.23
C VAL A 293 -27.71 3.62 -2.74
N ASN A 294 -27.54 2.67 -3.64
CA ASN A 294 -27.00 1.36 -3.31
C ASN A 294 -25.50 1.38 -3.02
N LEU A 295 -24.95 0.27 -2.50
CA LEU A 295 -23.56 0.16 -2.07
C LEU A 295 -22.59 0.46 -3.22
N ILE A 296 -22.77 -0.12 -4.41
CA ILE A 296 -21.87 0.09 -5.56
C ILE A 296 -21.87 1.55 -6.00
N VAL A 297 -23.05 2.18 -6.10
CA VAL A 297 -23.14 3.60 -6.46
C VAL A 297 -22.47 4.46 -5.41
N SER A 298 -22.65 4.19 -4.12
CA SER A 298 -22.01 4.96 -3.05
C SER A 298 -20.48 4.89 -3.13
N ARG A 299 -19.90 3.73 -3.45
CA ARG A 299 -18.45 3.58 -3.65
C ARG A 299 -17.98 4.31 -4.91
N LYS A 300 -18.73 4.23 -6.01
CA LYS A 300 -18.45 5.00 -7.24
C LYS A 300 -18.45 6.51 -6.97
N MET A 301 -19.37 6.99 -6.12
CA MET A 301 -19.39 8.41 -5.70
C MET A 301 -18.13 8.81 -4.93
N VAL A 302 -17.59 7.93 -4.08
CA VAL A 302 -16.30 8.19 -3.39
C VAL A 302 -15.17 8.31 -4.40
N VAL A 303 -15.12 7.40 -5.38
CA VAL A 303 -14.10 7.46 -6.44
C VAL A 303 -14.25 8.74 -7.27
N GLY A 304 -15.48 9.10 -7.66
CA GLY A 304 -15.74 10.33 -8.40
C GLY A 304 -15.34 11.58 -7.62
N LEU A 305 -15.67 11.65 -6.33
CA LEU A 305 -15.27 12.76 -5.46
C LEU A 305 -13.74 12.83 -5.32
N GLY A 306 -13.08 11.69 -5.10
CA GLY A 306 -11.63 11.61 -5.05
C GLY A 306 -10.99 12.11 -6.35
N ALA A 307 -11.48 11.66 -7.52
CA ALA A 307 -11.00 12.13 -8.82
C ALA A 307 -11.18 13.64 -9.02
N LEU A 308 -12.29 14.22 -8.56
CA LEU A 308 -12.51 15.67 -8.59
C LEU A 308 -11.53 16.42 -7.67
N LEU A 309 -11.26 15.91 -6.47
CA LEU A 309 -10.31 16.52 -5.55
C LEU A 309 -8.85 16.41 -6.07
N MET A 310 -8.54 15.40 -6.89
CA MET A 310 -7.23 15.27 -7.55
C MET A 310 -6.97 16.38 -8.57
N ILE A 311 -7.96 17.17 -8.96
CA ILE A 311 -7.75 18.41 -9.73
C ILE A 311 -6.84 19.38 -8.94
N GLY A 312 -6.90 19.36 -7.61
CA GLY A 312 -6.06 20.20 -6.75
C GLY A 312 -4.57 20.09 -7.06
N PRO A 313 -3.93 18.91 -6.94
CA PRO A 313 -2.54 18.73 -7.36
C PRO A 313 -2.27 19.13 -8.82
N GLY A 314 -3.22 18.94 -9.72
CA GLY A 314 -3.11 19.37 -11.12
C GLY A 314 -2.98 20.88 -11.31
N LEU A 315 -3.44 21.66 -10.34
CA LEU A 315 -3.35 23.13 -10.36
C LEU A 315 -2.06 23.68 -9.75
N ILE A 316 -1.14 22.83 -9.28
CA ILE A 316 0.12 23.29 -8.62
C ILE A 316 0.89 24.28 -9.50
N GLY A 317 0.93 24.04 -10.82
CA GLY A 317 1.63 24.91 -11.76
C GLY A 317 1.02 26.32 -11.93
N VAL A 318 -0.23 26.53 -11.49
CA VAL A 318 -0.91 27.83 -11.55
C VAL A 318 -0.48 28.75 -10.41
N PHE A 319 -0.10 28.15 -9.27
CA PHE A 319 0.24 28.88 -8.05
C PHE A 319 1.75 28.80 -7.80
N GLY A 320 2.45 29.92 -7.90
CA GLY A 320 3.90 30.02 -7.63
C GLY A 320 4.29 29.90 -6.14
N ASN A 321 3.34 29.69 -5.23
CA ASN A 321 3.58 29.65 -3.80
C ASN A 321 3.81 28.19 -3.31
N PRO A 322 4.97 27.88 -2.69
CA PRO A 322 5.28 26.55 -2.21
C PRO A 322 4.32 26.00 -1.17
N TYR A 323 3.78 26.85 -0.28
CA TYR A 323 2.85 26.42 0.76
C TYR A 323 1.48 26.06 0.19
N VAL A 324 1.05 26.76 -0.87
CA VAL A 324 -0.16 26.41 -1.63
C VAL A 324 0.05 25.05 -2.32
N ALA A 325 1.21 24.84 -2.92
CA ALA A 325 1.53 23.54 -3.53
C ALA A 325 1.48 22.39 -2.52
N ILE A 326 2.02 22.59 -1.31
CA ILE A 326 1.95 21.60 -0.22
C ILE A 326 0.49 21.34 0.18
N ALA A 327 -0.32 22.38 0.33
CA ALA A 327 -1.74 22.23 0.65
C ALA A 327 -2.49 21.44 -0.45
N LEU A 328 -2.22 21.72 -1.72
CA LEU A 328 -2.79 20.98 -2.85
C LEU A 328 -2.33 19.52 -2.88
N LEU A 329 -1.06 19.25 -2.54
CA LEU A 329 -0.56 17.87 -2.39
C LEU A 329 -1.23 17.15 -1.21
N CYS A 330 -1.53 17.84 -0.10
CA CYS A 330 -2.29 17.28 1.01
C CYS A 330 -3.72 16.90 0.58
N ILE A 331 -4.38 17.76 -0.19
CA ILE A 331 -5.68 17.45 -0.80
C ILE A 331 -5.56 16.24 -1.72
N GLY A 332 -4.50 16.16 -2.53
CA GLY A 332 -4.22 15.04 -3.41
C GLY A 332 -3.99 13.72 -2.66
N GLY A 333 -3.22 13.74 -1.58
CA GLY A 333 -3.01 12.57 -0.72
C GLY A 333 -4.33 12.05 -0.15
N PHE A 334 -5.13 12.94 0.42
CA PHE A 334 -6.48 12.63 0.92
C PHE A 334 -7.37 12.04 -0.18
N ALA A 335 -7.43 12.70 -1.33
CA ALA A 335 -8.24 12.32 -2.47
C ALA A 335 -7.87 10.92 -2.98
N HIS A 336 -6.57 10.71 -3.24
CA HIS A 336 -6.06 9.45 -3.77
C HIS A 336 -6.37 8.27 -2.84
N GLN A 337 -6.10 8.38 -1.54
CA GLN A 337 -6.35 7.27 -0.62
C GLN A 337 -7.84 6.99 -0.40
N SER A 338 -8.69 8.02 -0.46
CA SER A 338 -10.14 7.83 -0.43
C SER A 338 -10.63 7.02 -1.64
N LEU A 339 -10.19 7.38 -2.84
CA LEU A 339 -10.61 6.69 -4.08
C LEU A 339 -9.98 5.29 -4.19
N SER A 340 -8.71 5.13 -3.82
CA SER A 340 -8.00 3.85 -3.85
C SER A 340 -8.65 2.83 -2.93
N GLY A 341 -8.96 3.23 -1.69
CA GLY A 341 -9.68 2.40 -0.74
C GLY A 341 -11.05 1.93 -1.26
N ALA A 342 -11.80 2.83 -1.90
CA ALA A 342 -13.08 2.50 -2.53
C ALA A 342 -12.91 1.52 -3.70
N LEU A 343 -11.90 1.70 -4.57
CA LEU A 343 -11.61 0.81 -5.69
C LEU A 343 -11.21 -0.60 -5.23
N ILE A 344 -10.40 -0.71 -4.17
CA ILE A 344 -10.00 -2.00 -3.60
C ILE A 344 -11.21 -2.73 -3.04
N THR A 345 -12.07 -2.03 -2.30
CA THR A 345 -13.25 -2.64 -1.68
C THR A 345 -14.33 -3.02 -2.69
N LEU A 346 -14.43 -2.32 -3.83
CA LEU A 346 -15.33 -2.72 -4.93
C LEU A 346 -15.06 -4.14 -5.43
N SER A 347 -13.82 -4.62 -5.39
CA SER A 347 -13.52 -6.01 -5.75
C SER A 347 -14.25 -7.00 -4.84
N SER A 348 -14.37 -6.70 -3.56
CA SER A 348 -15.10 -7.56 -2.60
C SER A 348 -16.63 -7.48 -2.75
N ASP A 349 -17.13 -6.38 -3.33
CA ASP A 349 -18.58 -6.17 -3.51
C ASP A 349 -19.07 -6.77 -4.85
N VAL A 350 -18.17 -7.04 -5.81
CA VAL A 350 -18.49 -7.37 -7.21
C VAL A 350 -18.09 -8.80 -7.59
N PHE A 351 -17.05 -9.36 -6.97
CA PHE A 351 -16.58 -10.72 -7.24
C PHE A 351 -17.02 -11.69 -6.17
N ASP A 352 -17.22 -12.95 -6.55
CA ASP A 352 -17.50 -14.01 -5.60
C ASP A 352 -16.36 -14.16 -4.58
N PRO A 353 -16.64 -14.52 -3.33
CA PRO A 353 -15.63 -14.65 -2.27
C PRO A 353 -14.42 -15.51 -2.64
N SER A 354 -14.62 -16.53 -3.51
CA SER A 354 -13.54 -17.38 -4.04
C SER A 354 -12.62 -16.66 -5.04
N GLU A 355 -13.09 -15.60 -5.71
CA GLU A 355 -12.39 -14.86 -6.77
C GLU A 355 -11.76 -13.55 -6.27
N VAL A 356 -12.24 -12.98 -5.16
CA VAL A 356 -11.84 -11.65 -4.64
C VAL A 356 -10.33 -11.52 -4.50
N ALA A 357 -9.67 -12.52 -3.90
CA ALA A 357 -8.23 -12.45 -3.67
C ALA A 357 -7.45 -12.43 -4.99
N THR A 358 -7.85 -13.26 -5.96
CA THR A 358 -7.25 -13.33 -7.29
C THR A 358 -7.49 -12.02 -8.07
N ALA A 359 -8.73 -11.51 -8.06
CA ALA A 359 -9.09 -10.25 -8.71
C ALA A 359 -8.29 -9.07 -8.15
N ASN A 360 -8.18 -8.96 -6.81
CA ASN A 360 -7.37 -7.93 -6.17
C ASN A 360 -5.87 -8.07 -6.48
N GLY A 361 -5.36 -9.29 -6.57
CA GLY A 361 -3.97 -9.56 -6.94
C GLY A 361 -3.65 -9.04 -8.35
N PHE A 362 -4.46 -9.39 -9.35
CA PHE A 362 -4.25 -8.97 -10.73
C PHE A 362 -4.48 -7.46 -10.93
N THR A 363 -5.50 -6.89 -10.31
CA THR A 363 -5.74 -5.44 -10.39
C THR A 363 -4.66 -4.65 -9.65
N GLY A 364 -4.10 -5.19 -8.55
CA GLY A 364 -2.96 -4.64 -7.84
C GLY A 364 -1.67 -4.69 -8.67
N MET A 365 -1.41 -5.80 -9.35
CA MET A 365 -0.28 -5.93 -10.28
C MET A 365 -0.37 -4.91 -11.42
N ALA A 366 -1.57 -4.71 -11.99
CA ALA A 366 -1.79 -3.67 -13.00
C ALA A 366 -1.48 -2.27 -12.45
N ALA A 367 -1.92 -1.97 -11.24
CA ALA A 367 -1.66 -0.70 -10.56
C ALA A 367 -0.15 -0.44 -10.38
N TRP A 368 0.59 -1.38 -9.81
CA TRP A 368 2.03 -1.24 -9.61
C TRP A 368 2.82 -1.17 -10.94
N THR A 369 2.34 -1.85 -11.99
CA THR A 369 2.91 -1.71 -13.33
C THR A 369 2.78 -0.28 -13.84
N ALA A 370 1.62 0.35 -13.65
CA ALA A 370 1.41 1.75 -14.03
C ALA A 370 2.31 2.71 -13.25
N SER A 371 2.47 2.49 -11.94
CA SER A 371 3.38 3.28 -11.10
C SER A 371 4.83 3.18 -11.60
N THR A 372 5.26 1.97 -11.98
CA THR A 372 6.61 1.73 -12.54
C THR A 372 6.80 2.50 -13.86
N LEU A 373 5.85 2.37 -14.78
CA LEU A 373 5.90 3.07 -16.08
C LEU A 373 5.90 4.59 -15.90
N PHE A 374 5.05 5.09 -14.99
CA PHE A 374 4.96 6.53 -14.76
C PHE A 374 6.20 7.10 -14.08
N ALA A 375 6.88 6.34 -13.22
CA ALA A 375 8.17 6.75 -12.66
C ALA A 375 9.20 7.02 -13.76
N LEU A 376 9.23 6.19 -14.81
CA LEU A 376 10.08 6.40 -15.98
C LEU A 376 9.65 7.65 -16.78
N VAL A 377 8.34 7.88 -16.92
CA VAL A 377 7.81 9.09 -17.58
C VAL A 377 8.21 10.34 -16.81
N VAL A 378 8.10 10.34 -15.47
CA VAL A 378 8.55 11.46 -14.64
C VAL A 378 10.03 11.73 -14.86
N GLY A 379 10.87 10.70 -14.78
CA GLY A 379 12.30 10.84 -14.98
C GLY A 379 12.69 11.40 -16.36
N ALA A 380 11.98 10.97 -17.42
CA ALA A 380 12.25 11.41 -18.78
C ALA A 380 11.80 12.86 -19.05
N LEU A 381 10.72 13.31 -18.40
CA LEU A 381 10.06 14.56 -18.76
C LEU A 381 10.24 15.68 -17.73
N CYS A 382 10.52 15.38 -16.45
CA CYS A 382 10.55 16.42 -15.42
C CYS A 382 11.64 17.48 -15.64
N GLU A 383 12.77 17.11 -16.27
CA GLU A 383 13.83 18.07 -16.63
C GLU A 383 13.45 18.95 -17.84
N VAL A 384 12.56 18.47 -18.71
CA VAL A 384 12.14 19.15 -19.94
C VAL A 384 10.93 20.06 -19.71
N ILE A 385 9.90 19.53 -19.05
CA ILE A 385 8.61 20.22 -18.85
C ILE A 385 8.32 20.60 -17.40
N GLY A 386 9.20 20.21 -16.46
CA GLY A 386 8.98 20.38 -15.03
C GLY A 386 7.99 19.40 -14.43
N PHE A 387 7.77 19.50 -13.12
CA PHE A 387 6.83 18.63 -12.38
C PHE A 387 5.35 19.00 -12.55
N SER A 388 5.05 20.29 -12.74
CA SER A 388 3.66 20.78 -12.75
C SER A 388 2.78 20.13 -13.82
N PRO A 389 3.22 19.97 -15.09
CA PRO A 389 2.43 19.24 -16.10
C PRO A 389 2.23 17.77 -15.75
N LEU A 390 3.18 17.14 -15.03
CA LEU A 390 3.08 15.75 -14.62
C LEU A 390 2.01 15.57 -13.53
N PHE A 391 1.89 16.51 -12.58
CA PHE A 391 0.78 16.51 -11.62
C PHE A 391 -0.58 16.74 -12.31
N ALA A 392 -0.64 17.61 -13.33
CA ALA A 392 -1.86 17.77 -14.13
C ALA A 392 -2.25 16.48 -14.85
N LEU A 393 -1.28 15.74 -15.39
CA LEU A 393 -1.52 14.45 -16.04
C LEU A 393 -2.08 13.41 -15.06
N LEU A 394 -1.60 13.36 -13.81
CA LEU A 394 -2.15 12.48 -12.76
C LEU A 394 -3.62 12.79 -12.48
N SER A 395 -3.98 14.07 -12.42
CA SER A 395 -5.40 14.49 -12.25
C SER A 395 -6.27 14.02 -13.40
N ILE A 396 -5.77 14.10 -14.64
CA ILE A 396 -6.47 13.59 -15.82
C ILE A 396 -6.65 12.09 -15.75
N PHE A 397 -5.65 11.35 -15.32
CA PHE A 397 -5.73 9.89 -15.17
C PHE A 397 -6.82 9.47 -14.19
N ASP A 398 -6.93 10.13 -13.03
CA ASP A 398 -7.96 9.82 -12.04
C ASP A 398 -9.38 10.14 -12.56
N ILE A 399 -9.54 11.24 -13.31
CA ILE A 399 -10.82 11.58 -13.95
C ILE A 399 -11.20 10.53 -14.98
N ILE A 400 -10.26 10.14 -15.87
CA ILE A 400 -10.50 9.08 -16.87
C ILE A 400 -10.83 7.77 -16.17
N GLY A 401 -10.10 7.42 -15.12
CA GLY A 401 -10.36 6.24 -14.29
C GLY A 401 -11.76 6.24 -13.70
N ALA A 402 -12.21 7.36 -13.16
CA ALA A 402 -13.57 7.50 -12.64
C ALA A 402 -14.61 7.32 -13.79
N ILE A 403 -14.42 7.94 -14.96
CA ILE A 403 -15.31 7.79 -16.11
C ILE A 403 -15.40 6.31 -16.54
N ILE A 404 -14.28 5.60 -16.63
CA ILE A 404 -14.22 4.17 -16.96
C ILE A 404 -15.00 3.36 -15.93
N LEU A 405 -14.78 3.61 -14.62
CA LEU A 405 -15.52 2.95 -13.55
C LEU A 405 -17.03 3.13 -13.68
N PHE A 406 -17.48 4.37 -13.92
CA PHE A 406 -18.89 4.66 -14.07
C PHE A 406 -19.50 4.00 -15.33
N SER A 407 -18.72 3.84 -16.40
CA SER A 407 -19.16 3.27 -17.66
C SER A 407 -19.21 1.75 -17.66
N LEU A 408 -18.19 1.09 -17.08
CA LEU A 408 -18.03 -0.36 -17.17
C LEU A 408 -18.69 -1.11 -16.01
N LEU A 409 -18.69 -0.54 -14.80
CA LEU A 409 -19.27 -1.19 -13.64
C LEU A 409 -20.74 -0.76 -13.47
N LYS A 410 -21.65 -1.73 -13.42
CA LYS A 410 -23.08 -1.48 -13.23
C LYS A 410 -23.50 -1.75 -11.79
N SER A 411 -24.59 -1.15 -11.35
CA SER A 411 -25.17 -1.41 -10.02
C SER A 411 -25.67 -2.85 -9.85
N SER A 412 -26.01 -3.50 -10.97
CA SER A 412 -26.43 -4.91 -11.02
C SER A 412 -25.28 -5.90 -10.85
N ASP A 413 -24.03 -5.44 -10.90
CA ASP A 413 -22.85 -6.31 -10.76
C ASP A 413 -22.53 -6.63 -9.28
N ALA A 414 -23.32 -6.10 -8.33
CA ALA A 414 -23.23 -6.47 -6.92
C ALA A 414 -23.48 -7.97 -6.76
N VAL A 415 -22.59 -8.64 -6.01
CA VAL A 415 -22.87 -9.99 -5.54
C VAL A 415 -24.05 -9.88 -4.60
N THR A 416 -25.23 -10.28 -5.09
CA THR A 416 -26.44 -10.29 -4.27
C THR A 416 -26.30 -11.38 -3.20
N GLU A 417 -26.61 -11.05 -1.94
CA GLU A 417 -26.80 -12.01 -0.81
C GLU A 417 -27.87 -13.09 -1.10
N ASN A 418 -28.39 -13.12 -2.33
CA ASN A 418 -29.44 -14.05 -2.77
C ASN A 418 -29.01 -15.52 -2.84
N THR A 419 -27.71 -15.85 -2.69
CA THR A 419 -27.29 -17.26 -2.67
C THR A 419 -27.68 -17.96 -1.38
N GLU A 420 -27.70 -17.29 -0.24
CA GLU A 420 -28.14 -17.90 1.02
C GLU A 420 -29.67 -18.07 1.08
N ASN A 421 -30.45 -17.12 0.59
CA ASN A 421 -31.90 -17.22 0.55
C ASN A 421 -32.40 -18.26 -0.48
N ASN A 422 -31.70 -18.41 -1.61
CA ASN A 422 -32.06 -19.43 -2.61
C ASN A 422 -31.64 -20.83 -2.16
N VAL A 423 -30.57 -21.00 -1.40
CA VAL A 423 -30.19 -22.30 -0.80
C VAL A 423 -31.14 -22.66 0.35
N VAL A 424 -31.57 -21.71 1.15
CA VAL A 424 -32.54 -21.95 2.23
C VAL A 424 -33.94 -22.24 1.67
N THR A 425 -34.38 -21.50 0.65
CA THR A 425 -35.67 -21.79 -0.04
C THR A 425 -35.65 -23.09 -0.82
N ALA A 426 -34.51 -23.44 -1.47
CA ALA A 426 -34.38 -24.72 -2.14
C ALA A 426 -34.34 -25.91 -1.16
N LYS A 427 -33.69 -25.76 0.01
CA LYS A 427 -33.70 -26.77 1.07
C LYS A 427 -35.09 -26.93 1.70
N LEU A 428 -35.80 -25.83 1.95
CA LEU A 428 -37.16 -25.88 2.47
C LEU A 428 -38.17 -26.47 1.45
N ALA A 429 -37.91 -26.31 0.15
CA ALA A 429 -38.74 -26.94 -0.90
C ALA A 429 -38.45 -28.44 -1.08
N THR A 430 -37.25 -28.91 -0.74
CA THR A 430 -36.87 -30.34 -0.79
C THR A 430 -37.22 -31.09 0.52
N GLU A 431 -37.41 -30.43 1.64
CA GLU A 431 -37.86 -31.04 2.90
C GLU A 431 -39.40 -31.15 2.99
N ASN A 432 -40.15 -30.54 2.07
CA ASN A 432 -41.61 -30.60 2.01
C ASN A 432 -42.14 -31.52 0.88
N GLN A 433 -41.29 -32.32 0.25
CA GLN A 433 -41.65 -33.42 -0.66
C GLN A 433 -41.25 -34.78 -0.05
#